data_d135175562dbc43f2fc0a60ccc795d99
#
_entry.id   d135175562dbc43f2fc0a60ccc795d99
#
_cell.length_a   1.000
_cell.length_b   1.000
_cell.length_c   1.000
_cell.angle_alpha   90.00
_cell.angle_beta   90.00
_cell.angle_gamma   90.00
#
_symmetry.space_group_name_H-M   'P 1'
#
loop_
_entity.id
_entity.type
_entity.pdbx_description
1 polymer ?
#
loop_
_entity_poly.entity_id
_entity_poly.type
_entity_poly.pdbx_seq_one_letter_code
_entity_poly.pdbx_strand_id
1 'polypeptide(L)'
;MERIEQFYKAGASVCGLRLNNEFFLYIKGDTVNFAETRELMWVFKIVTQNRFYGIKAGKSYQIEVKLNDGSGMALPMKNEKMCDDVIAYIEKMVPYIILGYNDEVNSLYNKNPQELERIVDERRHQYFEQVPVR
;
A
#
# COMPACT_ATOMS: atom_id res chain seq x y z
N MET A 1 -15.63 -10.26 -12.07
CA MET A 1 -16.46 -10.16 -10.85
C MET A 1 -16.38 -11.40 -9.97
N GLU A 2 -16.52 -12.58 -10.53
CA GLU A 2 -16.43 -13.82 -9.73
C GLU A 2 -15.07 -13.96 -9.02
N ARG A 3 -13.96 -13.61 -9.68
CA ARG A 3 -12.63 -13.71 -9.10
C ARG A 3 -12.47 -12.78 -7.90
N ILE A 4 -13.04 -11.58 -7.98
CA ILE A 4 -12.98 -10.62 -6.87
C ILE A 4 -13.85 -11.10 -5.71
N GLU A 5 -15.02 -11.63 -5.98
CA GLU A 5 -15.89 -12.18 -4.94
C GLU A 5 -15.27 -13.36 -4.24
N GLN A 6 -14.63 -14.26 -4.99
CA GLN A 6 -13.93 -15.41 -4.42
C GLN A 6 -12.75 -14.96 -3.56
N PHE A 7 -12.00 -13.97 -4.03
CA PHE A 7 -10.90 -13.39 -3.27
C PHE A 7 -11.40 -12.78 -1.95
N TYR A 8 -12.49 -12.01 -2.02
CA TYR A 8 -13.09 -11.39 -0.83
C TYR A 8 -13.52 -12.42 0.19
N LYS A 9 -14.14 -13.52 -0.27
CA LYS A 9 -14.66 -14.58 0.62
C LYS A 9 -13.56 -15.47 1.19
N ALA A 10 -12.55 -15.77 0.41
CA ALA A 10 -11.50 -16.74 0.76
C ALA A 10 -10.28 -16.11 1.42
N GLY A 11 -10.04 -14.82 1.23
CA GLY A 11 -8.83 -14.15 1.68
C GLY A 11 -8.84 -13.84 3.16
N ALA A 12 -7.68 -14.03 3.80
CA ALA A 12 -7.46 -13.50 5.13
C ALA A 12 -7.33 -11.97 5.03
N SER A 13 -7.77 -11.26 6.06
CA SER A 13 -7.64 -9.80 6.10
C SER A 13 -6.76 -9.36 7.26
N VAL A 14 -6.02 -8.26 7.03
CA VAL A 14 -5.24 -7.59 8.07
C VAL A 14 -5.75 -6.15 8.13
N CYS A 15 -6.41 -5.80 9.24
CA CYS A 15 -6.96 -4.45 9.45
C CYS A 15 -7.84 -3.96 8.31
N GLY A 16 -8.61 -4.85 7.68
CA GLY A 16 -9.50 -4.53 6.57
C GLY A 16 -8.86 -4.69 5.19
N LEU A 17 -7.57 -4.99 5.12
CA LEU A 17 -6.86 -5.19 3.85
C LEU A 17 -6.79 -6.66 3.48
N ARG A 18 -7.14 -6.96 2.23
CA ARG A 18 -6.96 -8.26 1.60
C ARG A 18 -6.08 -8.09 0.37
N LEU A 19 -5.08 -8.95 0.24
CA LEU A 19 -4.05 -8.78 -0.79
C LEU A 19 -3.57 -10.14 -1.29
N ASN A 20 -3.49 -10.28 -2.62
CA ASN A 20 -2.86 -11.44 -3.25
C ASN A 20 -2.03 -10.98 -4.47
N ASN A 21 -1.62 -11.90 -5.33
CA ASN A 21 -0.80 -11.57 -6.52
C ASN A 21 -1.54 -10.74 -7.56
N GLU A 22 -2.87 -10.69 -7.50
CA GLU A 22 -3.68 -10.02 -8.51
C GLU A 22 -4.36 -8.76 -7.99
N PHE A 23 -4.85 -8.79 -6.73
CA PHE A 23 -5.75 -7.75 -6.22
C PHE A 23 -5.30 -7.21 -4.88
N PHE A 24 -5.57 -5.92 -4.69
CA PHE A 24 -5.44 -5.18 -3.44
C PHE A 24 -6.85 -4.64 -3.12
N LEU A 25 -7.40 -5.03 -1.99
CA LEU A 25 -8.74 -4.61 -1.58
C LEU A 25 -8.74 -4.19 -0.12
N TYR A 26 -9.13 -2.95 0.14
CA TYR A 26 -9.28 -2.43 1.50
C TYR A 26 -10.72 -2.01 1.71
N ILE A 27 -11.35 -2.57 2.73
CA ILE A 27 -12.72 -2.23 3.12
C ILE A 27 -12.75 -1.93 4.62
N LYS A 28 -13.23 -0.75 4.97
CA LYS A 28 -13.46 -0.36 6.35
C LYS A 28 -14.64 0.59 6.40
N GLY A 29 -15.75 0.16 7.01
CA GLY A 29 -16.99 0.92 7.01
C GLY A 29 -17.44 1.20 5.58
N ASP A 30 -17.61 2.48 5.25
CA ASP A 30 -18.00 2.91 3.91
C ASP A 30 -16.82 3.13 2.97
N THR A 31 -15.58 2.99 3.49
CA THR A 31 -14.38 3.18 2.69
C THR A 31 -14.04 1.90 1.94
N VAL A 32 -13.98 1.98 0.61
CA VAL A 32 -13.57 0.88 -0.25
C VAL A 32 -12.49 1.38 -1.20
N ASN A 33 -11.31 0.75 -1.15
CA ASN A 33 -10.21 1.03 -2.07
C ASN A 33 -9.81 -0.27 -2.76
N PHE A 34 -9.71 -0.21 -4.08
CA PHE A 34 -9.35 -1.37 -4.89
C PHE A 34 -8.30 -0.99 -5.92
N ALA A 35 -7.34 -1.88 -6.11
CA ALA A 35 -6.37 -1.76 -7.19
C ALA A 35 -5.91 -3.16 -7.61
N GLU A 36 -5.35 -3.25 -8.80
CA GLU A 36 -4.62 -4.45 -9.19
C GLU A 36 -3.23 -4.38 -8.55
N THR A 37 -2.75 -5.51 -8.05
CA THR A 37 -1.46 -5.56 -7.34
C THR A 37 -0.30 -5.03 -8.20
N ARG A 38 -0.37 -5.23 -9.52
CA ARG A 38 0.64 -4.73 -10.47
C ARG A 38 0.72 -3.21 -10.56
N GLU A 39 -0.31 -2.50 -10.06
CA GLU A 39 -0.34 -1.04 -10.07
C GLU A 39 0.37 -0.42 -8.87
N LEU A 40 0.66 -1.22 -7.85
CA LEU A 40 1.28 -0.74 -6.61
C LEU A 40 2.75 -0.39 -6.84
N MET A 41 3.16 0.79 -6.38
CA MET A 41 4.54 1.24 -6.51
C MET A 41 5.21 1.52 -5.17
N TRP A 42 4.53 2.25 -4.29
CA TRP A 42 5.15 2.79 -3.09
C TRP A 42 4.11 2.89 -1.98
N VAL A 43 4.46 2.41 -0.80
CA VAL A 43 3.57 2.39 0.38
C VAL A 43 4.33 2.91 1.58
N PHE A 44 3.71 3.83 2.31
CA PHE A 44 4.33 4.38 3.51
C PHE A 44 3.27 4.82 4.53
N LYS A 45 3.70 4.93 5.76
CA LYS A 45 2.87 5.35 6.89
C LYS A 45 2.92 6.87 7.03
N ILE A 46 1.77 7.49 7.31
CA ILE A 46 1.68 8.90 7.66
C ILE A 46 1.09 9.02 9.08
N VAL A 47 1.80 9.69 9.96
CA VAL A 47 1.32 10.00 11.31
C VAL A 47 1.20 11.51 11.41
N THR A 48 -0.03 12.00 11.66
CA THR A 48 -0.31 13.43 11.72
C THR A 48 -0.66 13.83 13.15
N GLN A 49 0.05 14.81 13.69
CA GLN A 49 -0.30 15.41 14.98
C GLN A 49 -1.44 16.39 14.77
N ASN A 50 -2.59 16.10 15.35
CA ASN A 50 -3.74 16.99 15.29
C ASN A 50 -3.59 18.10 16.36
N ARG A 51 -4.07 19.32 16.06
CA ARG A 51 -4.03 20.44 16.98
C ARG A 51 -5.38 21.14 17.00
N PHE A 52 -5.78 21.59 18.19
CA PHE A 52 -6.98 22.36 18.39
C PHE A 52 -6.60 23.56 19.24
N TYR A 53 -6.70 24.76 18.66
CA TYR A 53 -6.25 26.01 19.29
C TYR A 53 -4.80 25.93 19.80
N GLY A 54 -3.92 25.31 19.01
CA GLY A 54 -2.51 25.16 19.36
C GLY A 54 -2.20 24.06 20.36
N ILE A 55 -3.23 23.39 20.91
CA ILE A 55 -3.07 22.31 21.87
C ILE A 55 -3.08 20.98 21.11
N LYS A 56 -2.21 20.04 21.50
CA LYS A 56 -2.18 18.72 20.93
C LYS A 56 -3.50 17.98 21.20
N ALA A 57 -4.19 17.56 20.14
CA ALA A 57 -5.49 16.91 20.21
C ALA A 57 -5.44 15.44 19.78
N GLY A 58 -4.26 14.80 19.87
CA GLY A 58 -4.08 13.41 19.47
C GLY A 58 -3.44 13.29 18.10
N LYS A 59 -3.31 12.06 17.63
CA LYS A 59 -2.67 11.77 16.35
C LYS A 59 -3.63 11.03 15.43
N SER A 60 -3.47 11.24 14.13
CA SER A 60 -4.15 10.49 13.08
C SER A 60 -3.13 9.62 12.36
N TYR A 61 -3.58 8.45 11.93
CA TYR A 61 -2.71 7.43 11.31
C TYR A 61 -3.31 6.99 10.00
N GLN A 62 -2.49 6.86 8.97
CA GLN A 62 -2.93 6.30 7.69
C GLN A 62 -1.76 5.66 6.95
N ILE A 63 -2.13 4.77 6.03
CA ILE A 63 -1.20 4.21 5.06
C ILE A 63 -1.48 4.90 3.74
N GLU A 64 -0.44 5.43 3.10
CA GLU A 64 -0.53 6.00 1.77
C GLU A 64 0.00 4.99 0.76
N VAL A 65 -0.82 4.70 -0.27
CA VAL A 65 -0.46 3.77 -1.34
C VAL A 65 -0.38 4.55 -2.64
N LYS A 66 0.79 4.59 -3.27
CA LYS A 66 1.00 5.27 -4.55
C LYS A 66 0.96 4.26 -5.68
N LEU A 67 0.20 4.59 -6.72
CA LEU A 67 0.00 3.72 -7.88
C LEU A 67 0.77 4.24 -9.09
N ASN A 68 0.96 3.36 -10.07
CA ASN A 68 1.77 3.68 -11.25
C ASN A 68 1.11 4.64 -12.24
N ASP A 69 -0.18 4.94 -12.05
CA ASP A 69 -0.89 5.92 -12.89
C ASP A 69 -0.82 7.35 -12.32
N GLY A 70 -0.07 7.55 -11.23
CA GLY A 70 0.03 8.85 -10.57
C GLY A 70 -1.02 9.08 -9.48
N SER A 71 -1.99 8.20 -9.35
CA SER A 71 -2.98 8.30 -8.29
C SER A 71 -2.49 7.66 -7.00
N GLY A 72 -3.27 7.81 -5.94
CA GLY A 72 -2.95 7.20 -4.65
C GLY A 72 -4.21 6.87 -3.88
N MET A 73 -4.03 6.04 -2.86
CA MET A 73 -5.08 5.67 -1.93
C MET A 73 -4.62 5.96 -0.51
N ALA A 74 -5.54 6.46 0.32
CA ALA A 74 -5.27 6.66 1.74
C ALA A 74 -6.10 5.65 2.53
N LEU A 75 -5.44 4.86 3.36
CA LEU A 75 -6.08 3.85 4.19
C LEU A 75 -6.03 4.31 5.64
N PRO A 76 -7.14 4.87 6.18
CA PRO A 76 -7.14 5.32 7.56
C PRO A 76 -6.93 4.15 8.53
N MET A 77 -6.12 4.36 9.56
CA MET A 77 -5.83 3.36 10.58
C MET A 77 -6.13 3.93 11.96
N LYS A 78 -6.48 3.07 12.89
CA LYS A 78 -6.86 3.49 14.24
C LYS A 78 -5.65 3.86 15.09
N ASN A 79 -4.52 3.19 14.88
CA ASN A 79 -3.31 3.43 15.64
C ASN A 79 -2.08 3.03 14.82
N GLU A 80 -0.91 3.33 15.35
CA GLU A 80 0.36 3.06 14.67
C GLU A 80 0.63 1.57 14.51
N LYS A 81 0.23 0.76 15.49
CA LYS A 81 0.40 -0.69 15.42
C LYS A 81 -0.32 -1.27 14.21
N MET A 82 -1.54 -0.80 13.94
CA MET A 82 -2.28 -1.24 12.75
C MET A 82 -1.56 -0.86 11.47
N CYS A 83 -0.96 0.34 11.41
CA CYS A 83 -0.14 0.73 10.27
C CYS A 83 1.02 -0.25 10.07
N ASP A 84 1.72 -0.56 11.14
CA ASP A 84 2.88 -1.45 11.08
C ASP A 84 2.48 -2.87 10.67
N ASP A 85 1.35 -3.37 11.17
CA ASP A 85 0.83 -4.68 10.80
C ASP A 85 0.45 -4.74 9.32
N VAL A 86 -0.18 -3.68 8.81
CA VAL A 86 -0.57 -3.60 7.38
C VAL A 86 0.66 -3.54 6.49
N ILE A 87 1.65 -2.73 6.86
CA ILE A 87 2.89 -2.63 6.08
C ILE A 87 3.63 -3.98 6.07
N ALA A 88 3.69 -4.66 7.21
CA ALA A 88 4.32 -5.99 7.29
C ALA A 88 3.60 -7.00 6.39
N TYR A 89 2.27 -6.95 6.34
CA TYR A 89 1.48 -7.81 5.47
C TYR A 89 1.75 -7.51 4.00
N ILE A 90 1.79 -6.22 3.62
CA ILE A 90 2.10 -5.82 2.25
C ILE A 90 3.51 -6.27 1.87
N GLU A 91 4.49 -6.09 2.76
CA GLU A 91 5.86 -6.54 2.53
C GLU A 91 5.93 -8.05 2.28
N LYS A 92 5.16 -8.82 3.04
CA LYS A 92 5.11 -10.28 2.89
C LYS A 92 4.51 -10.69 1.55
N MET A 93 3.44 -10.02 1.12
CA MET A 93 2.68 -10.41 -0.08
C MET A 93 3.25 -9.82 -1.35
N VAL A 94 3.86 -8.64 -1.29
CA VAL A 94 4.35 -7.89 -2.45
C VAL A 94 5.73 -7.29 -2.15
N PRO A 95 6.76 -8.12 -1.93
CA PRO A 95 8.05 -7.65 -1.43
C PRO A 95 8.85 -6.78 -2.40
N TYR A 96 8.41 -6.66 -3.65
CA TYR A 96 9.13 -5.91 -4.68
C TYR A 96 8.73 -4.42 -4.74
N ILE A 97 7.67 -3.99 -4.06
CA ILE A 97 7.29 -2.57 -4.04
C ILE A 97 8.17 -1.81 -3.03
N ILE A 98 8.18 -0.49 -3.15
CA ILE A 98 8.97 0.36 -2.28
C ILE A 98 8.19 0.64 -1.01
N LEU A 99 8.81 0.44 0.15
CA LEU A 99 8.19 0.64 1.45
C LEU A 99 8.88 1.75 2.21
N GLY A 100 8.08 2.55 2.92
CA GLY A 100 8.55 3.62 3.77
C GLY A 100 8.75 4.94 3.04
N TYR A 101 8.59 6.05 3.78
CA TYR A 101 8.78 7.38 3.22
C TYR A 101 10.27 7.69 3.08
N ASN A 102 10.63 8.25 1.94
CA ASN A 102 11.99 8.65 1.62
C ASN A 102 11.91 9.86 0.69
N ASP A 103 12.68 10.91 1.00
CA ASP A 103 12.65 12.15 0.21
C ASP A 103 13.10 11.93 -1.22
N GLU A 104 14.05 11.04 -1.44
CA GLU A 104 14.53 10.72 -2.81
C GLU A 104 13.43 10.04 -3.61
N VAL A 105 12.73 9.09 -3.01
CA VAL A 105 11.60 8.39 -3.66
C VAL A 105 10.47 9.38 -3.94
N ASN A 106 10.16 10.25 -2.98
CA ASN A 106 9.12 11.26 -3.18
C ASN A 106 9.48 12.21 -4.32
N SER A 107 10.72 12.67 -4.37
CA SER A 107 11.19 13.52 -5.46
C SER A 107 11.10 12.81 -6.80
N LEU A 108 11.51 11.55 -6.86
CA LEU A 108 11.45 10.75 -8.08
C LEU A 108 10.02 10.52 -8.53
N TYR A 109 9.12 10.19 -7.60
CA TYR A 109 7.72 9.98 -7.91
C TYR A 109 7.07 11.24 -8.53
N ASN A 110 7.41 12.42 -7.99
CA ASN A 110 6.85 13.68 -8.47
C ASN A 110 7.47 14.18 -9.77
N LYS A 111 8.76 13.94 -9.98
CA LYS A 111 9.50 14.49 -11.13
C LYS A 111 9.60 13.52 -12.29
N ASN A 112 9.75 12.24 -12.00
CA ASN A 112 9.94 11.21 -13.03
C ASN A 112 9.32 9.88 -12.59
N PRO A 113 7.96 9.80 -12.56
CA PRO A 113 7.29 8.58 -12.11
C PRO A 113 7.59 7.37 -12.98
N GLN A 114 7.93 7.55 -14.26
CA GLN A 114 8.27 6.44 -15.15
C GLN A 114 9.54 5.72 -14.69
N GLU A 115 10.51 6.47 -14.18
CA GLU A 115 11.75 5.88 -13.65
C GLU A 115 11.46 5.05 -12.39
N LEU A 116 10.60 5.54 -11.51
CA LEU A 116 10.20 4.79 -10.33
C LEU A 116 9.46 3.51 -10.72
N GLU A 117 8.55 3.60 -11.70
CA GLU A 117 7.84 2.44 -12.24
C GLU A 117 8.82 1.41 -12.80
N ARG A 118 9.84 1.86 -13.52
CA ARG A 118 10.89 0.99 -14.06
C ARG A 118 11.61 0.25 -12.94
N ILE A 119 11.96 0.94 -11.87
CA ILE A 119 12.65 0.35 -10.72
C ILE A 119 11.78 -0.74 -10.08
N VAL A 120 10.51 -0.45 -9.86
CA VAL A 120 9.59 -1.41 -9.26
C VAL A 120 9.38 -2.62 -10.19
N ASP A 121 9.21 -2.39 -11.48
CA ASP A 121 9.05 -3.48 -12.46
C ASP A 121 10.29 -4.37 -12.51
N GLU A 122 11.47 -3.79 -12.44
CA GLU A 122 12.72 -4.55 -12.40
C GLU A 122 12.80 -5.41 -11.12
N ARG A 123 12.43 -4.85 -9.97
CA ARG A 123 12.39 -5.59 -8.71
C ARG A 123 11.39 -6.74 -8.77
N ARG A 124 10.21 -6.49 -9.36
CA ARG A 124 9.18 -7.52 -9.54
C ARG A 124 9.70 -8.65 -10.42
N HIS A 125 10.36 -8.30 -11.51
CA HIS A 125 10.92 -9.28 -12.44
C HIS A 125 11.95 -10.16 -11.75
N GLN A 126 12.88 -9.55 -11.01
CA GLN A 126 13.88 -10.27 -10.23
C GLN A 126 13.25 -11.19 -9.18
N TYR A 127 12.22 -10.70 -8.50
CA TYR A 127 11.50 -11.49 -7.50
C TYR A 127 10.89 -12.76 -8.10
N PHE A 128 10.20 -12.63 -9.22
CA PHE A 128 9.56 -13.79 -9.87
C PHE A 128 10.55 -14.73 -10.55
N GLU A 129 11.74 -14.26 -10.91
CA GLU A 129 12.80 -15.14 -11.40
C GLU A 129 13.41 -15.99 -10.28
N GLN A 130 13.50 -15.44 -9.06
CA GLN A 130 14.09 -16.14 -7.92
C GLN A 130 13.12 -17.12 -7.27
N VAL A 131 11.83 -16.88 -7.37
CA VAL A 131 10.79 -17.71 -6.77
C VAL A 131 10.26 -18.68 -7.82
N PRO A 132 10.38 -20.02 -7.61
CA PRO A 132 9.86 -20.97 -8.59
C PRO A 132 8.37 -20.75 -8.85
N VAL A 133 8.01 -20.72 -10.11
CA VAL A 133 6.60 -20.65 -10.51
C VAL A 133 5.96 -22.01 -10.24
N ARG A 134 4.90 -22.00 -9.49
CA ARG A 134 4.19 -23.23 -9.13
C ARG A 134 2.81 -23.26 -9.75
#